data_a95c0bfb112036721f722120b8f19bda
#
_entry.id   a95c0bfb112036721f722120b8f19bda
#
_cell.length_a   1.000
_cell.length_b   1.000
_cell.length_c   1.000
_cell.angle_alpha   90.00
_cell.angle_beta   90.00
_cell.angle_gamma   90.00
#
_symmetry.space_group_name_H-M   'P 1'
#
loop_
_entity.id
_entity.type
_entity.pdbx_description
1 polymer ?
#
loop_
_entity_poly.entity_id
_entity_poly.type
_entity_poly.pdbx_seq_one_letter_code
_entity_poly.pdbx_strand_id
1 'polypeptide(L)'
;MNEGNQPLFNISEKKPFEFEANGVKYIATPNDFAVKEAGNPARDIRTFSVVDGRSFIDYTTNHVTPRTSINIRQSWPQSDKVLAEGIMDDGAPDGVTSWRDHRVNFAPKLTPQFADWMRINKRPMSQMEFCEFLDEPSLEIVRPEDDKNAPSSSEIVGFAANLHDVKKVEFKKSVNLNNGRVQISYNEKDDGEGSIMIPRNFYIRLRPVAGYADVVTLYVNLRYRIVESTKIVFILSFRNLDAFFDDLRSNLTNEVVDKAEKELKIPVYYC
;
A
#
# COMPACT_ATOMS: atom_id res chain seq x y z
N MET A 1 -54.32 24.16 21.39
CA MET A 1 -53.46 24.67 22.43
C MET A 1 -53.10 23.48 23.32
N ASN A 2 -51.94 22.86 23.09
CA ASN A 2 -51.46 21.79 23.92
C ASN A 2 -50.49 22.43 24.94
N GLU A 3 -50.93 22.59 26.15
CA GLU A 3 -50.06 22.94 27.28
C GLU A 3 -49.13 21.77 27.53
N GLY A 4 -47.88 21.97 27.15
CA GLY A 4 -46.81 21.00 27.42
C GLY A 4 -46.62 20.89 28.94
N ASN A 5 -46.83 19.69 29.43
CA ASN A 5 -46.55 19.29 30.80
C ASN A 5 -45.06 19.43 31.07
N GLN A 6 -44.60 20.59 31.53
CA GLN A 6 -43.25 20.74 32.07
C GLN A 6 -43.18 19.98 33.40
N PRO A 7 -42.23 19.08 33.61
CA PRO A 7 -42.09 18.44 34.90
C PRO A 7 -41.78 19.51 35.97
N LEU A 8 -42.67 19.62 36.94
CA LEU A 8 -42.45 20.46 38.13
C LEU A 8 -41.36 19.81 38.99
N PHE A 9 -40.13 20.25 38.83
CA PHE A 9 -39.04 19.81 39.68
C PHE A 9 -39.18 20.42 41.08
N ASN A 10 -39.21 19.57 42.11
CA ASN A 10 -39.28 20.03 43.50
C ASN A 10 -37.87 20.45 43.95
N ILE A 11 -37.58 21.73 43.90
CA ILE A 11 -36.28 22.37 44.19
C ILE A 11 -35.91 22.31 45.71
N SER A 12 -36.75 21.73 46.55
CA SER A 12 -36.51 21.68 48.01
C SER A 12 -35.46 20.64 48.43
N GLU A 13 -35.06 19.72 47.58
CA GLU A 13 -34.02 18.75 47.91
C GLU A 13 -32.63 19.23 47.44
N LYS A 14 -31.75 19.47 48.41
CA LYS A 14 -30.36 19.93 48.19
C LYS A 14 -29.44 18.85 47.62
N LYS A 15 -29.97 17.92 46.83
CA LYS A 15 -29.18 16.85 46.19
C LYS A 15 -29.19 16.98 44.67
N PRO A 16 -28.08 16.69 44.01
CA PRO A 16 -28.06 16.56 42.53
C PRO A 16 -29.08 15.51 42.09
N PHE A 17 -29.80 15.79 41.03
CA PHE A 17 -30.68 14.80 40.40
C PHE A 17 -30.40 14.70 38.89
N GLU A 18 -30.59 13.49 38.33
CA GLU A 18 -30.41 13.23 36.91
C GLU A 18 -31.79 13.26 36.23
N PHE A 19 -31.82 13.83 35.03
CA PHE A 19 -32.96 13.74 34.12
C PHE A 19 -32.52 13.61 32.68
N GLU A 20 -33.38 13.11 31.81
CA GLU A 20 -33.13 12.97 30.40
C GLU A 20 -34.08 13.89 29.60
N ALA A 21 -33.52 14.65 28.67
CA ALA A 21 -34.29 15.46 27.73
C ALA A 21 -33.66 15.31 26.32
N ASN A 22 -34.51 15.06 25.34
CA ASN A 22 -34.09 14.88 23.94
C ASN A 22 -32.99 13.81 23.74
N GLY A 23 -33.01 12.73 24.53
CA GLY A 23 -31.99 11.65 24.45
C GLY A 23 -30.65 12.00 25.10
N VAL A 24 -30.55 13.13 25.77
CA VAL A 24 -29.36 13.58 26.50
C VAL A 24 -29.63 13.53 28.01
N LYS A 25 -28.68 12.97 28.76
CA LYS A 25 -28.73 12.95 30.24
C LYS A 25 -28.15 14.24 30.81
N TYR A 26 -28.85 14.81 31.76
CA TYR A 26 -28.47 16.04 32.47
C TYR A 26 -28.40 15.80 33.96
N ILE A 27 -27.50 16.52 34.63
CA ILE A 27 -27.42 16.56 36.10
C ILE A 27 -27.70 17.99 36.52
N ALA A 28 -28.77 18.19 37.33
CA ALA A 28 -29.07 19.47 37.94
C ALA A 28 -28.46 19.54 39.35
N THR A 29 -27.69 20.58 39.63
CA THR A 29 -27.08 20.83 40.94
C THR A 29 -27.76 22.01 41.59
N PRO A 30 -28.23 21.89 42.87
CA PRO A 30 -29.02 22.93 43.53
C PRO A 30 -28.29 24.24 43.79
N ASN A 31 -26.96 24.23 43.85
CA ASN A 31 -26.17 25.39 44.24
C ASN A 31 -25.94 26.41 43.12
N ASP A 32 -26.02 26.00 41.86
CA ASP A 32 -25.65 26.87 40.74
C ASP A 32 -26.76 27.06 39.71
N PHE A 33 -27.89 26.34 39.85
CA PHE A 33 -28.90 26.19 38.77
C PHE A 33 -28.30 25.87 37.41
N ALA A 34 -27.06 25.39 37.37
CA ALA A 34 -26.39 25.00 36.16
C ALA A 34 -26.78 23.55 35.80
N VAL A 35 -27.61 23.42 34.79
CA VAL A 35 -27.85 22.11 34.15
C VAL A 35 -26.58 21.76 33.40
N LYS A 36 -25.85 20.78 33.87
CA LYS A 36 -24.72 20.22 33.14
C LYS A 36 -25.19 18.95 32.46
N GLU A 37 -24.82 18.83 31.19
CA GLU A 37 -24.94 17.57 30.51
C GLU A 37 -24.20 16.50 31.34
N ALA A 38 -24.93 15.44 31.76
CA ALA A 38 -24.32 14.33 32.48
C ALA A 38 -23.28 13.75 31.53
N GLY A 39 -22.02 13.94 31.89
CA GLY A 39 -20.93 13.67 30.98
C GLY A 39 -21.07 12.32 30.33
N ASN A 40 -21.45 12.30 29.08
CA ASN A 40 -21.09 11.19 28.21
C ASN A 40 -19.59 10.98 28.40
N PRO A 41 -19.10 9.73 28.45
CA PRO A 41 -17.66 9.51 28.46
C PRO A 41 -17.04 10.39 27.37
N ALA A 42 -15.95 11.08 27.72
CA ALA A 42 -15.32 12.05 26.84
C ALA A 42 -15.18 11.44 25.46
N ARG A 43 -15.70 12.15 24.44
CA ARG A 43 -15.64 11.72 23.05
C ARG A 43 -14.21 11.36 22.70
N ASP A 44 -13.98 10.15 22.22
CA ASP A 44 -12.66 9.70 21.84
C ASP A 44 -12.32 10.20 20.44
N ILE A 45 -11.50 11.25 20.39
CA ILE A 45 -11.05 11.90 19.16
C ILE A 45 -9.61 11.49 18.92
N ARG A 46 -9.40 10.38 18.21
CA ARG A 46 -8.05 9.94 17.84
C ARG A 46 -8.04 9.10 16.58
N THR A 47 -6.93 9.19 15.87
CA THR A 47 -6.60 8.28 14.79
C THR A 47 -5.34 7.51 15.16
N PHE A 48 -5.46 6.20 15.28
CA PHE A 48 -4.35 5.31 15.57
C PHE A 48 -3.90 4.63 14.28
N SER A 49 -2.59 4.45 14.07
CA SER A 49 -2.08 3.80 12.85
C SER A 49 -1.20 2.61 13.20
N VAL A 50 -1.45 1.49 12.52
CA VAL A 50 -0.73 0.23 12.66
C VAL A 50 -0.20 -0.23 11.31
N VAL A 51 0.80 -1.10 11.31
CA VAL A 51 1.46 -1.60 10.10
C VAL A 51 1.14 -3.06 9.79
N ASP A 52 0.43 -3.75 10.66
CA ASP A 52 0.04 -5.15 10.50
C ASP A 52 -1.45 -5.37 10.78
N GLY A 53 -2.03 -6.37 10.11
CA GLY A 53 -3.46 -6.69 10.18
C GLY A 53 -3.91 -7.18 11.55
N ARG A 54 -3.04 -7.88 12.29
CA ARG A 54 -3.36 -8.39 13.62
C ARG A 54 -3.56 -7.24 14.61
N SER A 55 -2.62 -6.31 14.67
CA SER A 55 -2.75 -5.11 15.52
C SER A 55 -3.98 -4.28 15.14
N PHE A 56 -4.31 -4.21 13.85
CA PHE A 56 -5.50 -3.52 13.38
C PHE A 56 -6.78 -4.16 13.93
N ILE A 57 -6.91 -5.46 13.80
CA ILE A 57 -8.13 -6.15 14.23
C ILE A 57 -8.21 -6.25 15.77
N ASP A 58 -7.10 -6.40 16.46
CA ASP A 58 -7.06 -6.41 17.92
C ASP A 58 -7.47 -5.04 18.48
N TYR A 59 -6.99 -3.95 17.89
CA TYR A 59 -7.44 -2.60 18.27
C TYR A 59 -8.94 -2.41 18.00
N THR A 60 -9.40 -2.79 16.81
CA THR A 60 -10.81 -2.70 16.44
C THR A 60 -11.68 -3.52 17.41
N THR A 61 -11.28 -4.73 17.76
CA THR A 61 -11.99 -5.60 18.70
C THR A 61 -12.14 -4.96 20.08
N ASN A 62 -11.08 -4.32 20.57
CA ASN A 62 -11.08 -3.67 21.90
C ASN A 62 -11.93 -2.39 21.97
N HIS A 63 -12.25 -1.80 20.81
CA HIS A 63 -12.98 -0.53 20.71
C HIS A 63 -14.27 -0.66 19.89
N VAL A 64 -14.70 -1.88 19.59
CA VAL A 64 -15.88 -2.13 18.75
C VAL A 64 -17.14 -1.54 19.40
N THR A 65 -17.95 -0.90 18.58
CA THR A 65 -19.29 -0.41 18.92
C THR A 65 -20.30 -0.95 17.89
N PRO A 66 -21.59 -0.87 18.15
CA PRO A 66 -22.62 -1.24 17.14
C PRO A 66 -22.55 -0.38 15.86
N ARG A 67 -21.76 0.71 15.89
CA ARG A 67 -21.57 1.65 14.77
C ARG A 67 -20.22 1.49 14.08
N THR A 68 -19.44 0.48 14.43
CA THR A 68 -18.13 0.26 13.84
C THR A 68 -18.26 -0.26 12.42
N SER A 69 -17.44 0.28 11.51
CA SER A 69 -17.27 -0.19 10.15
C SER A 69 -15.79 -0.32 9.78
N ILE A 70 -15.50 -1.11 8.77
CA ILE A 70 -14.16 -1.23 8.18
C ILE A 70 -14.25 -0.90 6.70
N ASN A 71 -13.38 0.00 6.23
CA ASN A 71 -13.27 0.38 4.81
C ASN A 71 -11.93 -0.08 4.26
N ILE A 72 -11.93 -0.91 3.21
CA ILE A 72 -10.73 -1.41 2.53
C ILE A 72 -10.52 -0.61 1.25
N ARG A 73 -9.33 0.00 1.12
CA ARG A 73 -8.93 0.84 -0.01
C ARG A 73 -8.35 0.01 -1.13
N GLN A 74 -9.05 -0.08 -2.26
CA GLN A 74 -8.56 -0.81 -3.44
C GLN A 74 -7.44 -0.08 -4.18
N SER A 75 -7.28 1.20 -3.97
CA SER A 75 -6.22 2.04 -4.54
C SER A 75 -4.87 1.96 -3.80
N TRP A 76 -4.78 1.21 -2.68
CA TRP A 76 -3.50 0.93 -2.04
C TRP A 76 -2.69 -0.08 -2.88
N PRO A 77 -1.39 0.05 -3.01
CA PRO A 77 -0.49 1.11 -2.51
C PRO A 77 -0.28 2.26 -3.52
N GLN A 78 -0.99 2.27 -4.65
CA GLN A 78 -0.72 3.16 -5.78
C GLN A 78 -1.01 4.62 -5.45
N SER A 79 -2.17 4.91 -4.87
CA SER A 79 -2.58 6.27 -4.50
C SER A 79 -2.86 6.46 -3.01
N ASP A 80 -3.21 5.39 -2.30
CA ASP A 80 -3.48 5.43 -0.87
C ASP A 80 -2.33 4.86 -0.04
N LYS A 81 -2.05 5.48 1.10
CA LYS A 81 -1.09 4.96 2.09
C LYS A 81 -1.75 4.03 3.12
N VAL A 82 -3.06 4.13 3.27
CA VAL A 82 -3.86 3.31 4.18
C VAL A 82 -4.53 2.21 3.38
N LEU A 83 -4.36 0.96 3.80
CA LEU A 83 -5.00 -0.21 3.18
C LEU A 83 -6.40 -0.44 3.73
N ALA A 84 -6.56 -0.35 5.06
CA ALA A 84 -7.87 -0.45 5.70
C ALA A 84 -8.04 0.60 6.80
N GLU A 85 -9.26 1.12 6.94
CA GLU A 85 -9.63 2.10 7.95
C GLU A 85 -10.80 1.55 8.77
N GLY A 86 -10.60 1.37 10.06
CA GLY A 86 -11.66 1.07 11.03
C GLY A 86 -12.20 2.36 11.64
N ILE A 87 -13.51 2.57 11.59
CA ILE A 87 -14.19 3.73 12.15
C ILE A 87 -15.14 3.22 13.23
N MET A 88 -14.90 3.61 14.49
CA MET A 88 -15.64 3.07 15.65
C MET A 88 -17.07 3.64 15.80
N ASP A 89 -17.32 4.79 15.16
CA ASP A 89 -18.58 5.53 15.23
C ASP A 89 -19.06 5.97 13.83
N ASP A 90 -19.13 5.06 12.86
CA ASP A 90 -19.41 5.33 11.46
C ASP A 90 -20.91 5.47 11.09
N GLY A 91 -21.74 5.68 12.00
CA GLY A 91 -23.17 5.84 11.74
C GLY A 91 -23.98 4.72 12.36
N ALA A 92 -25.26 4.99 12.49
CA ALA A 92 -26.19 4.02 13.04
C ALA A 92 -27.32 3.75 12.07
N PRO A 93 -27.85 2.52 12.07
CA PRO A 93 -29.07 2.19 11.35
C PRO A 93 -30.28 3.06 11.74
N ASP A 94 -30.22 3.67 12.93
CA ASP A 94 -31.25 4.55 13.49
C ASP A 94 -31.17 6.01 13.00
N GLY A 95 -30.21 6.34 12.14
CA GLY A 95 -30.04 7.70 11.59
C GLY A 95 -29.43 8.70 12.56
N VAL A 96 -28.91 8.28 13.72
CA VAL A 96 -28.20 9.13 14.65
C VAL A 96 -26.88 9.58 14.05
N THR A 97 -26.58 10.87 14.12
CA THR A 97 -25.33 11.45 13.58
C THR A 97 -24.12 10.80 14.26
N SER A 98 -23.20 10.28 13.44
CA SER A 98 -21.92 9.78 13.91
C SER A 98 -20.84 10.82 13.72
N TRP A 99 -19.86 10.80 14.65
CA TRP A 99 -18.78 11.78 14.62
C TRP A 99 -17.61 11.33 13.74
N ARG A 100 -17.42 10.01 13.56
CA ARG A 100 -16.33 9.40 12.76
C ARG A 100 -14.93 9.83 13.21
N ASP A 101 -14.73 10.12 14.48
CA ASP A 101 -13.49 10.68 15.01
C ASP A 101 -12.54 9.64 15.57
N HIS A 102 -13.07 8.53 16.05
CA HIS A 102 -12.26 7.43 16.56
C HIS A 102 -11.96 6.44 15.43
N ARG A 103 -10.71 6.44 14.97
CA ARG A 103 -10.28 5.65 13.81
C ARG A 103 -9.03 4.84 14.10
N VAL A 104 -8.92 3.72 13.43
CA VAL A 104 -7.68 2.96 13.30
C VAL A 104 -7.34 2.77 11.83
N ASN A 105 -6.10 3.05 11.45
CA ASN A 105 -5.60 2.89 10.10
C ASN A 105 -4.64 1.71 10.02
N PHE A 106 -4.90 0.77 9.14
CA PHE A 106 -3.94 -0.24 8.72
C PHE A 106 -3.16 0.30 7.53
N ALA A 107 -1.89 0.66 7.76
CA ALA A 107 -1.01 1.31 6.80
C ALA A 107 0.28 0.49 6.61
N PRO A 108 0.21 -0.67 5.94
CA PRO A 108 1.39 -1.48 5.67
C PRO A 108 2.36 -0.73 4.77
N LYS A 109 3.67 -0.85 5.05
CA LYS A 109 4.71 -0.15 4.30
C LYS A 109 5.36 -1.11 3.32
N LEU A 110 5.55 -0.65 2.10
CA LEU A 110 6.39 -1.37 1.15
C LEU A 110 7.83 -1.39 1.65
N THR A 111 8.57 -2.46 1.35
CA THR A 111 10.00 -2.49 1.63
C THR A 111 10.72 -1.46 0.76
N PRO A 112 11.85 -0.88 1.21
CA PRO A 112 12.64 0.03 0.38
C PRO A 112 13.01 -0.58 -0.97
N GLN A 113 13.45 -1.83 -0.99
CA GLN A 113 13.80 -2.57 -2.20
C GLN A 113 12.62 -2.64 -3.18
N PHE A 114 11.44 -3.05 -2.71
CA PHE A 114 10.27 -3.11 -3.58
C PHE A 114 9.85 -1.73 -4.08
N ALA A 115 9.92 -0.70 -3.22
CA ALA A 115 9.62 0.68 -3.60
C ALA A 115 10.57 1.21 -4.68
N ASP A 116 11.87 0.88 -4.62
CA ASP A 116 12.85 1.26 -5.63
C ASP A 116 12.55 0.61 -6.98
N TRP A 117 12.21 -0.68 -7.01
CA TRP A 117 11.77 -1.35 -8.23
C TRP A 117 10.47 -0.75 -8.79
N MET A 118 9.52 -0.36 -7.94
CA MET A 118 8.28 0.30 -8.39
C MET A 118 8.55 1.70 -8.96
N ARG A 119 9.49 2.44 -8.40
CA ARG A 119 9.88 3.78 -8.88
C ARG A 119 10.39 3.80 -10.31
N ILE A 120 11.07 2.74 -10.75
CA ILE A 120 11.61 2.62 -12.10
C ILE A 120 10.66 1.93 -13.08
N ASN A 121 9.54 1.38 -12.62
CA ASN A 121 8.58 0.70 -13.47
C ASN A 121 8.09 1.63 -14.60
N LYS A 122 8.30 1.21 -15.85
CA LYS A 122 7.97 1.94 -17.08
C LYS A 122 8.70 3.29 -17.25
N ARG A 123 9.64 3.63 -16.37
CA ARG A 123 10.46 4.83 -16.49
C ARG A 123 11.58 4.60 -17.51
N PRO A 124 11.76 5.48 -18.51
CA PRO A 124 12.95 5.44 -19.37
C PRO A 124 14.20 5.80 -18.56
N MET A 125 15.26 5.03 -18.71
CA MET A 125 16.56 5.24 -18.07
C MET A 125 17.64 5.32 -19.14
N SER A 126 18.59 6.23 -18.99
CA SER A 126 19.82 6.23 -19.77
C SER A 126 20.64 4.97 -19.47
N GLN A 127 21.64 4.69 -20.30
CA GLN A 127 22.58 3.59 -20.09
C GLN A 127 23.24 3.67 -18.70
N MET A 128 23.69 4.85 -18.29
CA MET A 128 24.34 5.07 -17.00
C MET A 128 23.36 4.81 -15.83
N GLU A 129 22.19 5.46 -15.85
CA GLU A 129 21.16 5.25 -14.81
C GLU A 129 20.73 3.80 -14.69
N PHE A 130 20.67 3.05 -15.81
CA PHE A 130 20.33 1.65 -15.81
C PHE A 130 21.41 0.78 -15.16
N CYS A 131 22.70 1.05 -15.47
CA CYS A 131 23.82 0.34 -14.87
C CYS A 131 23.92 0.63 -13.36
N GLU A 132 23.88 1.91 -12.98
CA GLU A 132 23.91 2.33 -11.58
C GLU A 132 22.74 1.70 -10.78
N PHE A 133 21.55 1.66 -11.37
CA PHE A 133 20.42 1.02 -10.71
C PHE A 133 20.64 -0.49 -10.49
N LEU A 134 21.24 -1.21 -11.44
CA LEU A 134 21.45 -2.66 -11.29
C LEU A 134 22.62 -3.06 -10.39
N ASP A 135 23.52 -2.14 -10.08
CA ASP A 135 24.65 -2.41 -9.17
C ASP A 135 24.17 -2.69 -7.73
N GLU A 136 23.12 -2.00 -7.27
CA GLU A 136 22.59 -2.16 -5.91
C GLU A 136 21.72 -3.41 -5.71
N PRO A 137 20.66 -3.67 -6.51
CA PRO A 137 19.71 -4.76 -6.27
C PRO A 137 20.12 -6.10 -6.90
N SER A 138 21.39 -6.31 -7.20
CA SER A 138 21.86 -7.54 -7.85
C SER A 138 21.51 -8.83 -7.09
N LEU A 139 21.36 -8.76 -5.76
CA LEU A 139 20.98 -9.90 -4.91
C LEU A 139 19.53 -10.34 -5.06
N GLU A 140 18.68 -9.46 -5.60
CA GLU A 140 17.25 -9.73 -5.77
C GLU A 140 16.97 -10.42 -7.11
N ILE A 141 17.90 -10.37 -8.06
CA ILE A 141 17.76 -11.02 -9.36
C ILE A 141 18.00 -12.51 -9.20
N VAL A 142 17.00 -13.29 -9.61
CA VAL A 142 17.04 -14.76 -9.50
C VAL A 142 16.73 -15.44 -10.84
N ARG A 143 17.22 -16.67 -10.98
CA ARG A 143 16.76 -17.59 -12.02
C ARG A 143 15.79 -18.58 -11.38
N PRO A 144 14.49 -18.57 -11.75
CA PRO A 144 13.53 -19.57 -11.29
C PRO A 144 13.90 -20.98 -11.75
N GLU A 145 13.53 -21.99 -10.99
CA GLU A 145 13.80 -23.39 -11.31
C GLU A 145 13.06 -23.87 -12.58
N ASP A 146 11.88 -23.31 -12.82
CA ASP A 146 10.99 -23.59 -13.93
C ASP A 146 11.38 -22.88 -15.24
N ASP A 147 12.23 -21.85 -15.17
CA ASP A 147 12.74 -21.12 -16.34
C ASP A 147 14.28 -21.11 -16.39
N LYS A 148 14.84 -22.21 -16.87
CA LYS A 148 16.31 -22.37 -17.02
C LYS A 148 16.92 -21.42 -18.06
N ASN A 149 16.11 -20.84 -18.95
CA ASN A 149 16.55 -19.87 -19.96
C ASN A 149 16.61 -18.44 -19.43
N ALA A 150 15.99 -18.17 -18.30
CA ALA A 150 16.08 -16.87 -17.65
C ALA A 150 17.54 -16.55 -17.29
N PRO A 151 17.97 -15.31 -17.45
CA PRO A 151 19.32 -14.91 -17.05
C PRO A 151 19.49 -15.00 -15.53
N SER A 152 20.68 -15.40 -15.11
CA SER A 152 21.08 -15.34 -13.70
C SER A 152 21.44 -13.92 -13.29
N SER A 153 21.58 -13.68 -11.98
CA SER A 153 22.07 -12.39 -11.46
C SER A 153 23.43 -12.03 -12.08
N SER A 154 24.37 -12.98 -12.14
CA SER A 154 25.70 -12.73 -12.73
C SER A 154 25.66 -12.38 -14.22
N GLU A 155 24.71 -12.92 -14.98
CA GLU A 155 24.54 -12.57 -16.40
C GLU A 155 23.96 -11.16 -16.56
N ILE A 156 23.02 -10.74 -15.68
CA ILE A 156 22.47 -9.39 -15.71
C ILE A 156 23.50 -8.36 -15.29
N VAL A 157 24.25 -8.62 -14.19
CA VAL A 157 25.34 -7.74 -13.72
C VAL A 157 26.45 -7.66 -14.79
N GLY A 158 26.86 -8.78 -15.36
CA GLY A 158 27.85 -8.80 -16.43
C GLY A 158 27.39 -8.05 -17.67
N PHE A 159 26.11 -8.14 -18.04
CA PHE A 159 25.51 -7.34 -19.10
C PHE A 159 25.59 -5.84 -18.79
N ALA A 160 25.20 -5.43 -17.56
CA ALA A 160 25.25 -4.02 -17.15
C ALA A 160 26.69 -3.48 -17.11
N ALA A 161 27.66 -4.25 -16.59
CA ALA A 161 29.07 -3.89 -16.59
C ALA A 161 29.62 -3.70 -18.02
N ASN A 162 29.39 -4.68 -18.92
CA ASN A 162 29.79 -4.56 -20.31
C ASN A 162 29.16 -3.34 -21.01
N LEU A 163 27.91 -3.03 -20.65
CA LEU A 163 27.22 -1.88 -21.19
C LEU A 163 27.82 -0.57 -20.68
N HIS A 164 28.23 -0.51 -19.38
CA HIS A 164 28.87 0.65 -18.80
C HIS A 164 30.19 1.02 -19.48
N ASP A 165 30.94 0.02 -19.90
CA ASP A 165 32.25 0.21 -20.55
C ASP A 165 32.13 0.67 -22.01
N VAL A 166 30.99 0.45 -22.66
CA VAL A 166 30.73 0.86 -24.04
C VAL A 166 30.38 2.35 -24.10
N LYS A 167 31.39 3.18 -24.25
CA LYS A 167 31.25 4.66 -24.36
C LYS A 167 31.60 5.11 -25.78
N LYS A 168 30.83 6.07 -26.33
CA LYS A 168 31.07 6.72 -27.63
C LYS A 168 30.97 5.77 -28.84
N VAL A 169 30.01 4.90 -28.85
CA VAL A 169 29.75 3.96 -29.93
C VAL A 169 28.58 4.38 -30.81
N GLU A 170 28.56 3.90 -32.04
CA GLU A 170 27.39 3.97 -32.92
C GLU A 170 26.71 2.59 -32.99
N PHE A 171 25.48 2.53 -32.50
CA PHE A 171 24.65 1.31 -32.56
C PHE A 171 24.12 1.11 -33.97
N LYS A 172 24.43 -0.03 -34.59
CA LYS A 172 24.13 -0.31 -36.02
C LYS A 172 22.85 -1.12 -36.19
N LYS A 173 22.78 -2.31 -35.60
CA LYS A 173 21.75 -3.31 -35.91
C LYS A 173 21.39 -4.12 -34.67
N SER A 174 20.10 -4.42 -34.52
CA SER A 174 19.65 -5.38 -33.53
C SER A 174 19.10 -6.63 -34.19
N VAL A 175 19.49 -7.80 -33.68
CA VAL A 175 19.03 -9.11 -34.15
C VAL A 175 18.36 -9.82 -32.98
N ASN A 176 17.10 -10.23 -33.17
CA ASN A 176 16.39 -11.06 -32.20
C ASN A 176 16.91 -12.51 -32.27
N LEU A 177 17.37 -13.01 -31.15
CA LEU A 177 17.78 -14.41 -31.01
C LEU A 177 16.59 -15.23 -30.46
N ASN A 178 16.48 -16.48 -30.95
CA ASN A 178 15.38 -17.38 -30.55
C ASN A 178 15.41 -17.80 -29.05
N ASN A 179 16.48 -17.45 -28.32
CA ASN A 179 16.68 -17.77 -26.92
C ASN A 179 16.20 -16.67 -25.94
N GLY A 180 15.35 -15.73 -26.36
CA GLY A 180 14.88 -14.64 -25.53
C GLY A 180 15.90 -13.52 -25.30
N ARG A 181 16.96 -13.44 -26.10
CA ARG A 181 17.97 -12.38 -26.06
C ARG A 181 17.95 -11.57 -27.35
N VAL A 182 18.47 -10.36 -27.30
CA VAL A 182 18.68 -9.48 -28.46
C VAL A 182 20.15 -9.16 -28.53
N GLN A 183 20.75 -9.36 -29.68
CA GLN A 183 22.12 -8.93 -29.95
C GLN A 183 22.09 -7.57 -30.63
N ILE A 184 22.80 -6.60 -30.07
CA ILE A 184 23.02 -5.28 -30.66
C ILE A 184 24.48 -5.20 -31.08
N SER A 185 24.71 -4.90 -32.36
CA SER A 185 26.04 -4.62 -32.89
C SER A 185 26.32 -3.12 -32.83
N TYR A 186 27.55 -2.76 -32.50
CA TYR A 186 28.00 -1.38 -32.43
C TYR A 186 29.41 -1.22 -32.98
N ASN A 187 29.76 -0.01 -33.37
CA ASN A 187 31.13 0.36 -33.76
C ASN A 187 31.74 1.22 -32.66
N GLU A 188 32.93 0.86 -32.27
CA GLU A 188 33.83 1.72 -31.51
C GLU A 188 34.64 2.57 -32.43
N LYS A 189 34.85 3.85 -32.09
CA LYS A 189 35.57 4.80 -32.96
C LYS A 189 37.01 4.37 -33.29
N ASP A 190 37.61 3.61 -32.39
CA ASP A 190 39.04 3.26 -32.45
C ASP A 190 39.31 1.72 -32.45
N ASP A 191 38.35 0.86 -32.07
CA ASP A 191 38.62 -0.56 -31.78
C ASP A 191 37.80 -1.58 -32.61
N GLY A 192 37.04 -1.17 -33.61
CA GLY A 192 36.33 -2.11 -34.47
C GLY A 192 34.86 -2.34 -34.13
N GLU A 193 34.35 -3.55 -34.49
CA GLU A 193 32.93 -3.92 -34.25
C GLU A 193 32.79 -4.76 -33.00
N GLY A 194 31.88 -4.33 -32.11
CA GLY A 194 31.47 -5.07 -30.92
C GLY A 194 30.01 -5.51 -30.97
N SER A 195 29.62 -6.34 -30.02
CA SER A 195 28.21 -6.71 -29.81
C SER A 195 27.88 -6.93 -28.36
N ILE A 196 26.66 -6.54 -27.99
CA ILE A 196 26.11 -6.72 -26.63
C ILE A 196 24.87 -7.59 -26.75
N MET A 197 24.77 -8.60 -25.87
CA MET A 197 23.56 -9.40 -25.71
C MET A 197 22.69 -8.84 -24.62
N ILE A 198 21.50 -8.37 -24.98
CA ILE A 198 20.52 -7.82 -24.05
C ILE A 198 19.48 -8.89 -23.73
N PRO A 199 19.29 -9.28 -22.46
CA PRO A 199 18.19 -10.14 -22.08
C PRO A 199 16.86 -9.37 -22.24
N ARG A 200 15.80 -10.07 -22.66
CA ARG A 200 14.46 -9.46 -22.81
C ARG A 200 13.69 -9.40 -21.51
N ASN A 201 14.04 -10.24 -20.59
CA ASN A 201 13.36 -10.39 -19.31
C ASN A 201 14.30 -11.02 -18.29
N PHE A 202 13.96 -10.83 -17.04
CA PHE A 202 14.57 -11.51 -15.90
C PHE A 202 13.56 -11.56 -14.75
N TYR A 203 13.91 -12.19 -13.64
CA TYR A 203 13.07 -12.29 -12.46
C TYR A 203 13.75 -11.65 -11.27
N ILE A 204 12.94 -11.02 -10.44
CA ILE A 204 13.38 -10.54 -9.12
C ILE A 204 12.61 -11.26 -8.04
N ARG A 205 13.25 -11.51 -6.91
CA ARG A 205 12.67 -12.16 -5.74
C ARG A 205 12.94 -11.34 -4.51
N LEU A 206 11.88 -10.82 -3.89
CA LEU A 206 11.99 -9.91 -2.75
C LEU A 206 10.71 -9.91 -1.91
N ARG A 207 10.78 -9.28 -0.73
CA ARG A 207 9.62 -9.04 0.12
C ARG A 207 8.95 -7.73 -0.29
N PRO A 208 7.65 -7.73 -0.63
CA PRO A 208 6.98 -6.50 -1.02
C PRO A 208 6.63 -5.61 0.18
N VAL A 209 6.30 -6.19 1.34
CA VAL A 209 5.80 -5.46 2.52
C VAL A 209 6.69 -5.69 3.73
N ALA A 210 7.05 -4.61 4.41
CA ALA A 210 7.84 -4.66 5.63
C ALA A 210 7.06 -5.33 6.77
N GLY A 211 7.75 -6.20 7.51
CA GLY A 211 7.14 -6.94 8.62
C GLY A 211 6.41 -8.23 8.22
N TYR A 212 6.19 -8.47 6.93
CA TYR A 212 5.61 -9.72 6.43
C TYR A 212 6.71 -10.66 5.92
N ALA A 213 6.51 -11.96 6.13
CA ALA A 213 7.50 -12.96 5.73
C ALA A 213 7.45 -13.32 4.25
N ASP A 214 6.34 -13.04 3.58
CA ASP A 214 6.09 -13.46 2.21
C ASP A 214 7.09 -12.87 1.23
N VAL A 215 7.68 -13.75 0.44
CA VAL A 215 8.63 -13.44 -0.62
C VAL A 215 7.96 -13.73 -1.95
N VAL A 216 8.02 -12.77 -2.87
CA VAL A 216 7.39 -12.88 -4.18
C VAL A 216 8.44 -12.90 -5.28
N THR A 217 8.15 -13.62 -6.36
CA THR A 217 8.95 -13.61 -7.58
C THR A 217 8.18 -12.87 -8.67
N LEU A 218 8.77 -11.79 -9.19
CA LEU A 218 8.15 -10.95 -10.20
C LEU A 218 8.91 -11.03 -11.51
N TYR A 219 8.15 -11.11 -12.60
CA TYR A 219 8.68 -11.10 -13.95
C TYR A 219 8.87 -9.67 -14.45
N VAL A 220 10.09 -9.33 -14.86
CA VAL A 220 10.49 -8.03 -15.34
C VAL A 220 10.81 -8.12 -16.84
N ASN A 221 10.10 -7.34 -17.65
CA ASN A 221 10.45 -7.15 -19.05
C ASN A 221 11.50 -6.04 -19.18
N LEU A 222 12.55 -6.29 -19.92
CA LEU A 222 13.55 -5.30 -20.30
C LEU A 222 13.36 -4.93 -21.77
N ARG A 223 13.08 -3.67 -22.01
CA ARG A 223 13.00 -3.09 -23.36
C ARG A 223 14.08 -2.04 -23.52
N TYR A 224 14.52 -1.82 -24.74
CA TYR A 224 15.46 -0.76 -25.06
C TYR A 224 15.01 -0.01 -26.31
N ARG A 225 15.50 1.21 -26.44
CA ARG A 225 15.34 2.05 -27.62
C ARG A 225 16.67 2.72 -27.94
N ILE A 226 17.11 2.64 -29.19
CA ILE A 226 18.25 3.40 -29.69
C ILE A 226 17.74 4.79 -30.09
N VAL A 227 18.35 5.84 -29.53
CA VAL A 227 18.03 7.24 -29.79
C VAL A 227 19.28 7.90 -30.37
N GLU A 228 19.13 8.55 -31.53
CA GLU A 228 20.24 9.29 -32.18
C GLU A 228 21.49 8.43 -32.45
N SER A 229 21.34 7.17 -32.84
CA SER A 229 22.39 6.17 -33.12
C SER A 229 23.49 6.00 -32.05
N THR A 230 23.64 6.94 -31.12
CA THR A 230 24.70 6.95 -30.09
C THR A 230 24.18 6.74 -28.67
N LYS A 231 22.87 6.78 -28.47
CA LYS A 231 22.24 6.65 -27.14
C LYS A 231 21.30 5.48 -27.11
N ILE A 232 21.37 4.70 -26.04
CA ILE A 232 20.42 3.66 -25.72
C ILE A 232 19.64 4.02 -24.47
N VAL A 233 18.33 3.78 -24.51
CA VAL A 233 17.41 4.00 -23.39
C VAL A 233 16.80 2.67 -23.02
N PHE A 234 16.81 2.35 -21.73
CA PHE A 234 16.24 1.14 -21.16
C PHE A 234 14.93 1.42 -20.44
N ILE A 235 14.00 0.49 -20.54
CA ILE A 235 12.69 0.58 -19.89
C ILE A 235 12.41 -0.78 -19.26
N LEU A 236 12.30 -0.81 -17.93
CA LEU A 236 11.84 -1.97 -17.18
C LEU A 236 10.32 -1.90 -16.99
N SER A 237 9.65 -3.03 -17.09
CA SER A 237 8.21 -3.09 -16.84
C SER A 237 7.82 -4.43 -16.23
N PHE A 238 7.03 -4.38 -15.17
CA PHE A 238 6.51 -5.59 -14.53
C PHE A 238 5.30 -6.15 -15.28
N ARG A 239 5.25 -7.47 -15.38
CA ARG A 239 4.10 -8.17 -15.96
C ARG A 239 3.05 -8.39 -14.90
N ASN A 240 1.78 -8.14 -15.24
CA ASN A 240 0.61 -8.39 -14.37
C ASN A 240 0.69 -7.72 -12.98
N LEU A 241 1.24 -6.51 -12.92
CA LEU A 241 1.45 -5.81 -11.66
C LEU A 241 0.13 -5.49 -10.92
N ASP A 242 -0.95 -5.20 -11.66
CA ASP A 242 -2.25 -4.91 -11.08
C ASP A 242 -2.82 -6.15 -10.37
N ALA A 243 -2.81 -7.31 -11.05
CA ALA A 243 -3.21 -8.58 -10.43
C ALA A 243 -2.36 -8.92 -9.19
N PHE A 244 -1.05 -8.67 -9.27
CA PHE A 244 -0.17 -8.84 -8.11
C PHE A 244 -0.61 -7.96 -6.91
N PHE A 245 -0.96 -6.70 -7.14
CA PHE A 245 -1.44 -5.84 -6.07
C PHE A 245 -2.81 -6.26 -5.55
N ASP A 246 -3.70 -6.79 -6.39
CA ASP A 246 -4.98 -7.36 -5.98
C ASP A 246 -4.78 -8.55 -5.02
N ASP A 247 -3.91 -9.47 -5.40
CA ASP A 247 -3.54 -10.63 -4.57
C ASP A 247 -2.89 -10.18 -3.25
N LEU A 248 -1.97 -9.21 -3.32
CA LEU A 248 -1.28 -8.69 -2.14
C LEU A 248 -2.26 -8.03 -1.16
N ARG A 249 -3.20 -7.21 -1.64
CA ARG A 249 -4.26 -6.61 -0.81
C ARG A 249 -5.11 -7.69 -0.14
N SER A 250 -5.55 -8.65 -0.92
CA SER A 250 -6.35 -9.77 -0.41
C SER A 250 -5.61 -10.51 0.70
N ASN A 251 -4.35 -10.88 0.47
CA ASN A 251 -3.53 -11.59 1.47
C ASN A 251 -3.34 -10.79 2.75
N LEU A 252 -3.14 -9.47 2.65
CA LEU A 252 -2.97 -8.61 3.81
C LEU A 252 -4.27 -8.37 4.60
N THR A 253 -5.43 -8.50 3.96
CA THR A 253 -6.73 -8.18 4.58
C THR A 253 -7.59 -9.40 4.90
N ASN A 254 -7.28 -10.59 4.40
CA ASN A 254 -8.10 -11.79 4.59
C ASN A 254 -8.40 -12.07 6.07
N GLU A 255 -7.40 -12.05 6.95
CA GLU A 255 -7.60 -12.29 8.39
C GLU A 255 -8.47 -11.20 9.02
N VAL A 256 -8.29 -9.93 8.59
CA VAL A 256 -9.07 -8.79 9.06
C VAL A 256 -10.53 -8.94 8.66
N VAL A 257 -10.79 -9.25 7.39
CA VAL A 257 -12.15 -9.42 6.85
C VAL A 257 -12.84 -10.59 7.53
N ASP A 258 -12.18 -11.75 7.59
CA ASP A 258 -12.72 -12.96 8.19
C ASP A 258 -13.14 -12.74 9.66
N LYS A 259 -12.30 -12.11 10.46
CA LYS A 259 -12.60 -11.83 11.86
C LYS A 259 -13.68 -10.76 12.02
N ALA A 260 -13.63 -9.70 11.21
CA ALA A 260 -14.64 -8.64 11.23
C ALA A 260 -16.05 -9.17 10.91
N GLU A 261 -16.21 -9.91 9.81
CA GLU A 261 -17.50 -10.37 9.33
C GLU A 261 -18.05 -11.57 10.13
N LYS A 262 -17.18 -12.56 10.41
CA LYS A 262 -17.62 -13.84 11.03
C LYS A 262 -17.74 -13.75 12.53
N GLU A 263 -16.80 -13.09 13.22
CA GLU A 263 -16.76 -13.04 14.68
C GLU A 263 -17.41 -11.76 15.24
N LEU A 264 -17.01 -10.59 14.72
CA LEU A 264 -17.42 -9.30 15.28
C LEU A 264 -18.71 -8.75 14.67
N LYS A 265 -19.15 -9.29 13.53
CA LYS A 265 -20.31 -8.80 12.76
C LYS A 265 -20.20 -7.34 12.35
N ILE A 266 -18.98 -6.88 12.10
CA ILE A 266 -18.68 -5.53 11.62
C ILE A 266 -18.85 -5.51 10.10
N PRO A 267 -19.57 -4.52 9.52
CA PRO A 267 -19.66 -4.36 8.07
C PRO A 267 -18.31 -3.98 7.47
N VAL A 268 -17.93 -4.64 6.38
CA VAL A 268 -16.71 -4.34 5.61
C VAL A 268 -17.10 -3.80 4.26
N TYR A 269 -16.54 -2.64 3.91
CA TYR A 269 -16.78 -1.96 2.64
C TYR A 269 -15.48 -1.88 1.82
N TYR A 270 -15.60 -2.07 0.51
CA TYR A 270 -14.50 -1.94 -0.45
C TYR A 270 -14.67 -0.64 -1.24
N CYS A 271 -13.69 0.27 -1.21
CA CYS A 271 -13.75 1.61 -1.81
C CYS A 271 -12.44 2.01 -2.53
#